data_586c00cbdb5f6a59f4f1f0692d24b657
#
_entry.id   586c00cbdb5f6a59f4f1f0692d24b657
#
_cell.length_a   1.000
_cell.length_b   1.000
_cell.length_c   1.000
_cell.angle_alpha   90.00
_cell.angle_beta   90.00
_cell.angle_gamma   90.00
#
_symmetry.space_group_name_H-M   'P 1'
#
loop_
_entity.id
_entity.type
_entity.pdbx_description
1 polymer ?
#
loop_
_entity_poly.entity_id
_entity_poly.type
_entity_poly.pdbx_seq_one_letter_code
_entity_poly.pdbx_strand_id
1 'polypeptide(L)'
;MAQEKPDGRPRPSGPWTDRVSFADGAGFAYVPGSVLTTDPEGLTAVARRLWEKDRVRTGRTLGPFTEIAGVRDPLVLAREARLAGIVAQPDHVFFAHCEPCCPPHPAASCGGGAGANPVYATPVYATPVYATPVYATDVHASPVYATPVYATTASPARASGVRRSSARPAPEGVDTTSATEAFGVVAEGPPRVIVLDTGFAGTDAPGALSTTTVRPASAADVDAPDEDGNGFLDPASGHGTFIAGLVQQVAPGTEVVVHRVLSTMGDGAESNIVQCLADLEVPDPQRTIVSLSFGGFALEQAFAMEWAVRRLQAMGVVVVASAGNDGSCRPTFPAAFPGVVSVGAVGPYGPAPFSNYGPWVRACAPGVDLLSTFFDGYDGKEPPGDRGVDTDKFDGWALWSGTSFSAPVVAGALARTIAAEKCTAADAVKRVVDEPALMRIPNLGTVVNVI
;
A
#
# COMPACT_ATOMS: atom_id res chain seq x y z
N MET A 1 1.67 13.70 30.96
CA MET A 1 0.81 12.56 31.37
C MET A 1 0.06 12.11 30.13
N ALA A 2 0.39 10.95 29.59
CA ALA A 2 -0.33 10.41 28.44
C ALA A 2 -1.76 10.07 28.86
N GLN A 3 -2.74 10.58 28.13
CA GLN A 3 -4.14 10.24 28.35
C GLN A 3 -4.36 8.79 27.88
N GLU A 4 -4.71 7.90 28.80
CA GLU A 4 -5.13 6.53 28.46
C GLU A 4 -6.51 6.57 27.81
N LYS A 5 -6.72 5.68 26.82
CA LYS A 5 -8.06 5.42 26.25
C LYS A 5 -8.94 4.73 27.31
N PRO A 6 -10.30 4.87 27.20
CA PRO A 6 -11.22 4.19 28.12
C PRO A 6 -11.10 2.66 28.12
N ASP A 7 -10.49 2.07 27.10
CA ASP A 7 -10.28 0.61 26.95
C ASP A 7 -8.92 0.12 27.45
N GLY A 8 -8.12 0.97 28.11
CA GLY A 8 -6.81 0.64 28.67
C GLY A 8 -5.71 0.34 27.64
N ARG A 9 -5.95 0.57 26.34
CA ARG A 9 -4.92 0.37 25.32
C ARG A 9 -4.04 1.60 25.19
N PRO A 10 -2.71 1.45 25.09
CA PRO A 10 -1.85 2.59 24.82
C PRO A 10 -2.18 3.17 23.44
N ARG A 11 -2.24 4.50 23.37
CA ARG A 11 -2.29 5.17 22.06
C ARG A 11 -1.00 4.85 21.30
N PRO A 12 -1.08 4.63 19.98
CA PRO A 12 0.12 4.53 19.17
C PRO A 12 0.96 5.79 19.38
N SER A 13 2.22 5.64 19.75
CA SER A 13 3.15 6.76 19.92
C SER A 13 4.08 6.81 18.70
N GLY A 14 4.06 7.91 17.98
CA GLY A 14 4.93 8.15 16.83
C GLY A 14 4.75 9.58 16.33
N PRO A 15 5.65 10.12 15.51
CA PRO A 15 5.59 11.50 15.02
C PRO A 15 4.34 11.82 14.19
N TRP A 16 3.60 10.81 13.74
CA TRP A 16 2.33 10.96 13.02
C TRP A 16 1.10 11.05 13.94
N THR A 17 1.21 10.71 15.26
CA THR A 17 0.07 10.69 16.19
C THR A 17 -0.60 12.04 16.40
N ASP A 18 0.13 13.13 16.18
CA ASP A 18 -0.43 14.47 16.28
C ASP A 18 -1.12 14.93 14.98
N ARG A 19 -0.83 14.24 13.87
CA ARG A 19 -1.36 14.57 12.54
C ARG A 19 -2.51 13.66 12.09
N VAL A 20 -2.73 12.56 12.79
CA VAL A 20 -3.69 11.51 12.40
C VAL A 20 -4.57 11.16 13.59
N SER A 21 -5.87 11.04 13.36
CA SER A 21 -6.84 10.51 14.31
C SER A 21 -7.42 9.18 13.80
N PHE A 22 -7.71 8.27 14.73
CA PHE A 22 -8.36 7.01 14.42
C PHE A 22 -9.82 7.04 14.86
N ALA A 23 -10.72 6.62 13.98
CA ALA A 23 -12.13 6.47 14.30
C ALA A 23 -12.32 5.20 15.14
N ASP A 24 -12.62 5.35 16.43
CA ASP A 24 -12.81 4.23 17.36
C ASP A 24 -13.94 3.30 16.86
N GLY A 25 -13.63 2.02 16.76
CA GLY A 25 -14.55 0.96 16.31
C GLY A 25 -14.80 0.91 14.79
N ALA A 26 -14.51 1.95 14.03
CA ALA A 26 -14.69 1.96 12.57
C ALA A 26 -13.42 1.52 11.80
N GLY A 27 -12.26 1.52 12.44
CA GLY A 27 -11.01 0.99 11.90
C GLY A 27 -10.48 1.76 10.69
N PHE A 28 -10.64 3.08 10.64
CA PHE A 28 -10.00 3.94 9.64
C PHE A 28 -9.35 5.16 10.31
N ALA A 29 -8.43 5.80 9.59
CA ALA A 29 -7.71 6.99 10.04
C ALA A 29 -8.11 8.21 9.22
N TYR A 30 -8.01 9.39 9.82
CA TYR A 30 -8.35 10.66 9.18
C TYR A 30 -7.51 11.82 9.73
N VAL A 31 -7.40 12.88 8.93
CA VAL A 31 -6.74 14.13 9.33
C VAL A 31 -7.62 14.90 10.29
N PRO A 32 -7.18 15.22 11.54
CA PRO A 32 -7.94 16.03 12.47
C PRO A 32 -8.29 17.38 11.87
N GLY A 33 -9.54 17.77 11.99
CA GLY A 33 -10.00 19.09 11.58
C GLY A 33 -10.18 19.29 10.08
N SER A 34 -10.11 18.24 9.24
CA SER A 34 -10.27 18.31 7.79
C SER A 34 -11.45 17.48 7.29
N VAL A 35 -12.25 18.05 6.38
CA VAL A 35 -13.37 17.41 5.68
C VAL A 35 -13.31 17.79 4.21
N LEU A 36 -13.53 16.81 3.33
CA LEU A 36 -13.64 17.01 1.88
C LEU A 36 -15.12 17.05 1.47
N THR A 37 -15.51 18.01 0.63
CA THR A 37 -16.90 18.18 0.18
C THR A 37 -16.99 18.71 -1.24
N THR A 38 -18.07 18.39 -1.93
CA THR A 38 -18.42 18.99 -3.22
C THR A 38 -19.27 20.27 -3.07
N ASP A 39 -19.75 20.58 -1.84
CA ASP A 39 -20.53 21.79 -1.53
C ASP A 39 -19.95 22.50 -0.29
N PRO A 40 -18.93 23.35 -0.48
CA PRO A 40 -18.26 24.03 0.61
C PRO A 40 -19.16 25.04 1.36
N GLU A 41 -20.11 25.67 0.67
CA GLU A 41 -21.04 26.62 1.26
C GLU A 41 -22.06 25.90 2.15
N GLY A 42 -22.68 24.84 1.62
CA GLY A 42 -23.62 24.00 2.35
C GLY A 42 -22.97 23.35 3.57
N LEU A 43 -21.75 22.82 3.43
CA LEU A 43 -21.01 22.23 4.54
C LEU A 43 -20.71 23.27 5.62
N THR A 44 -20.28 24.49 5.24
CA THR A 44 -20.01 25.57 6.16
C THR A 44 -21.30 25.98 6.93
N ALA A 45 -22.46 25.99 6.26
CA ALA A 45 -23.74 26.25 6.88
C ALA A 45 -24.11 25.18 7.93
N VAL A 46 -23.85 23.89 7.61
CA VAL A 46 -24.04 22.78 8.57
C VAL A 46 -23.11 22.95 9.77
N ALA A 47 -21.83 23.25 9.54
CA ALA A 47 -20.86 23.47 10.61
C ALA A 47 -21.27 24.60 11.57
N ARG A 48 -21.75 25.75 11.02
CA ARG A 48 -22.25 26.88 11.82
C ARG A 48 -23.49 26.53 12.65
N ARG A 49 -24.36 25.69 12.13
CA ARG A 49 -25.54 25.20 12.85
C ARG A 49 -25.17 24.30 14.04
N LEU A 50 -24.14 23.44 13.84
CA LEU A 50 -23.66 22.55 14.90
C LEU A 50 -22.83 23.29 15.96
N TRP A 51 -22.00 24.24 15.53
CA TRP A 51 -21.01 24.90 16.36
C TRP A 51 -20.92 26.41 16.03
N GLU A 52 -21.74 27.22 16.64
CA GLU A 52 -21.88 28.66 16.32
C GLU A 52 -20.58 29.48 16.34
N LYS A 53 -19.53 28.99 17.02
CA LYS A 53 -18.26 29.73 17.21
C LYS A 53 -17.09 29.14 16.37
N ASP A 54 -17.31 28.08 15.65
CA ASP A 54 -16.23 27.44 14.90
C ASP A 54 -15.87 28.24 13.63
N ARG A 55 -14.56 28.50 13.48
CA ARG A 55 -14.02 29.22 12.32
C ARG A 55 -13.51 28.20 11.29
N VAL A 56 -14.42 27.51 10.63
CA VAL A 56 -14.03 26.68 9.47
C VAL A 56 -13.49 27.57 8.35
N ARG A 57 -12.49 27.06 7.63
CA ARG A 57 -11.84 27.75 6.51
C ARG A 57 -11.90 26.88 5.27
N THR A 58 -12.17 27.48 4.14
CA THR A 58 -12.02 26.83 2.84
C THR A 58 -10.53 26.66 2.56
N GLY A 59 -10.12 25.42 2.33
CA GLY A 59 -8.77 25.03 1.96
C GLY A 59 -8.62 24.86 0.44
N ARG A 60 -7.93 23.79 0.05
CA ARG A 60 -7.61 23.48 -1.36
C ARG A 60 -8.85 22.96 -2.12
N THR A 61 -8.84 23.17 -3.43
CA THR A 61 -9.79 22.55 -4.34
C THR A 61 -9.12 21.37 -5.05
N LEU A 62 -9.76 20.20 -5.00
CA LEU A 62 -9.27 18.91 -5.47
C LEU A 62 -10.26 18.35 -6.51
N GLY A 63 -10.19 18.85 -7.74
CA GLY A 63 -11.22 18.57 -8.72
C GLY A 63 -12.59 19.12 -8.27
N PRO A 64 -13.63 18.27 -8.14
CA PRO A 64 -14.94 18.71 -7.65
C PRO A 64 -14.99 18.86 -6.13
N PHE A 65 -13.97 18.43 -5.40
CA PHE A 65 -13.93 18.50 -3.93
C PHE A 65 -13.20 19.75 -3.46
N THR A 66 -13.62 20.26 -2.33
CA THR A 66 -12.97 21.34 -1.60
C THR A 66 -12.69 20.87 -0.17
N GLU A 67 -11.49 21.10 0.30
CA GLU A 67 -11.09 20.87 1.68
C GLU A 67 -11.69 21.96 2.57
N ILE A 68 -12.31 21.58 3.68
CA ILE A 68 -12.74 22.48 4.74
C ILE A 68 -11.93 22.17 5.99
N ALA A 69 -11.10 23.13 6.39
CA ALA A 69 -10.20 23.02 7.52
C ALA A 69 -10.72 23.73 8.78
N GLY A 70 -10.17 23.36 9.94
CA GLY A 70 -10.54 23.93 11.22
C GLY A 70 -11.86 23.38 11.78
N VAL A 71 -12.24 22.20 11.31
CA VAL A 71 -13.45 21.48 11.74
C VAL A 71 -13.23 20.87 13.12
N ARG A 72 -14.15 21.10 14.06
CA ARG A 72 -14.07 20.56 15.43
C ARG A 72 -14.11 19.03 15.46
N ASP A 73 -15.05 18.44 14.72
CA ASP A 73 -15.25 17.00 14.62
C ASP A 73 -15.60 16.63 13.17
N PRO A 74 -14.62 16.16 12.39
CA PRO A 74 -14.82 15.76 10.99
C PRO A 74 -15.86 14.67 10.80
N LEU A 75 -15.95 13.72 11.73
CA LEU A 75 -16.88 12.60 11.61
C LEU A 75 -18.33 13.04 11.80
N VAL A 76 -18.57 13.85 12.82
CA VAL A 76 -19.89 14.42 13.07
C VAL A 76 -20.30 15.34 11.91
N LEU A 77 -19.41 16.21 11.45
CA LEU A 77 -19.74 17.14 10.36
C LEU A 77 -20.05 16.39 9.06
N ALA A 78 -19.24 15.41 8.69
CA ALA A 78 -19.45 14.62 7.48
C ALA A 78 -20.78 13.84 7.54
N ARG A 79 -21.12 13.28 8.71
CA ARG A 79 -22.40 12.61 8.93
C ARG A 79 -23.60 13.55 8.78
N GLU A 80 -23.58 14.67 9.47
CA GLU A 80 -24.68 15.64 9.46
C GLU A 80 -24.86 16.31 8.10
N ALA A 81 -23.76 16.54 7.37
CA ALA A 81 -23.78 17.01 5.99
C ALA A 81 -24.50 16.01 5.06
N ARG A 82 -24.18 14.73 5.17
CA ARG A 82 -24.84 13.67 4.38
C ARG A 82 -26.32 13.56 4.68
N LEU A 83 -26.72 13.69 5.94
CA LEU A 83 -28.14 13.76 6.32
C LEU A 83 -28.85 14.96 5.69
N ALA A 84 -28.13 16.04 5.40
CA ALA A 84 -28.62 17.21 4.68
C ALA A 84 -28.52 17.07 3.14
N GLY A 85 -28.09 15.91 2.61
CA GLY A 85 -27.94 15.66 1.16
C GLY A 85 -26.63 16.21 0.56
N ILE A 86 -25.66 16.61 1.40
CA ILE A 86 -24.38 17.15 0.98
C ILE A 86 -23.33 16.01 0.96
N VAL A 87 -22.61 15.86 -0.15
CA VAL A 87 -21.48 14.92 -0.23
C VAL A 87 -20.33 15.48 0.58
N ALA A 88 -20.03 14.80 1.69
CA ALA A 88 -18.94 15.17 2.60
C ALA A 88 -18.33 13.92 3.23
N GLN A 89 -17.03 13.95 3.43
CA GLN A 89 -16.27 12.87 4.05
C GLN A 89 -15.12 13.43 4.88
N PRO A 90 -14.65 12.74 5.94
CA PRO A 90 -13.37 13.07 6.55
C PRO A 90 -12.25 12.99 5.51
N ASP A 91 -11.21 13.76 5.69
CA ASP A 91 -9.97 13.60 4.92
C ASP A 91 -9.25 12.36 5.46
N HIS A 92 -9.45 11.23 4.78
CA HIS A 92 -8.92 9.95 5.24
C HIS A 92 -7.39 9.92 5.19
N VAL A 93 -6.79 9.05 5.97
CA VAL A 93 -5.35 8.75 5.89
C VAL A 93 -5.17 7.32 5.42
N PHE A 94 -4.37 7.16 4.40
CA PHE A 94 -3.97 5.87 3.84
C PHE A 94 -2.53 5.54 4.25
N PHE A 95 -2.22 4.25 4.29
CA PHE A 95 -0.93 3.75 4.76
C PHE A 95 -0.28 2.83 3.73
N ALA A 96 1.04 2.87 3.65
CA ALA A 96 1.83 1.90 2.89
C ALA A 96 1.52 0.47 3.37
N HIS A 97 1.29 -0.45 2.44
CA HIS A 97 0.96 -1.85 2.75
C HIS A 97 2.22 -2.72 2.85
N CYS A 98 3.12 -2.35 3.74
CA CYS A 98 4.31 -3.13 4.11
C CYS A 98 4.24 -3.57 5.58
N GLU A 99 4.85 -4.68 5.91
CA GLU A 99 5.01 -5.13 7.31
C GLU A 99 6.22 -4.42 7.94
N PRO A 100 6.09 -3.75 9.09
CA PRO A 100 4.94 -3.49 9.95
C PRO A 100 4.35 -2.08 9.80
N CYS A 101 4.38 -1.47 8.61
CA CYS A 101 3.97 -0.08 8.40
C CYS A 101 2.47 0.16 8.65
N CYS A 102 1.64 -0.88 8.46
CA CYS A 102 0.21 -0.76 8.71
C CYS A 102 -0.09 -0.72 10.21
N PRO A 103 -0.84 0.28 10.71
CA PRO A 103 -1.32 0.23 12.08
C PRO A 103 -2.26 -0.97 12.24
N PRO A 104 -2.24 -1.66 13.40
CA PRO A 104 -3.15 -2.77 13.64
C PRO A 104 -4.59 -2.29 13.63
N HIS A 105 -5.38 -2.76 12.66
CA HIS A 105 -6.82 -2.58 12.64
C HIS A 105 -7.51 -3.75 13.34
N PRO A 106 -8.64 -3.54 14.02
CA PRO A 106 -9.44 -4.64 14.55
C PRO A 106 -9.91 -5.51 13.37
N ALA A 107 -9.62 -6.80 13.43
CA ALA A 107 -10.07 -7.77 12.42
C ALA A 107 -11.59 -7.68 12.27
N ALA A 108 -12.06 -7.32 11.09
CA ALA A 108 -13.49 -7.36 10.78
C ALA A 108 -13.88 -8.83 10.56
N SER A 109 -14.80 -9.35 11.39
CA SER A 109 -15.41 -10.64 11.12
C SER A 109 -16.31 -10.49 9.89
N CYS A 110 -16.00 -11.18 8.81
CA CYS A 110 -16.89 -11.28 7.66
C CYS A 110 -18.08 -12.16 8.04
N GLY A 111 -19.21 -11.55 8.32
CA GLY A 111 -20.47 -12.25 8.53
C GLY A 111 -20.81 -13.10 7.30
N GLY A 112 -20.58 -14.41 7.39
CA GLY A 112 -20.85 -15.35 6.32
C GLY A 112 -22.33 -15.62 6.20
N GLY A 113 -22.92 -15.32 5.06
CA GLY A 113 -24.02 -16.14 4.55
C GLY A 113 -23.48 -17.54 4.27
N ALA A 114 -24.29 -18.58 4.51
CA ALA A 114 -23.91 -20.00 4.48
C ALA A 114 -23.23 -20.44 3.16
N GLY A 115 -21.94 -20.29 3.09
CA GLY A 115 -21.04 -20.77 2.07
C GLY A 115 -19.66 -20.79 2.71
N ALA A 116 -19.08 -21.97 2.87
CA ALA A 116 -17.90 -22.27 3.64
C ALA A 116 -16.85 -21.15 3.62
N ASN A 117 -16.63 -20.52 4.77
CA ASN A 117 -15.47 -19.68 4.99
C ASN A 117 -14.21 -20.53 4.76
N PRO A 118 -13.26 -20.10 3.94
CA PRO A 118 -11.95 -20.72 3.96
C PRO A 118 -11.32 -20.43 5.33
N VAL A 119 -11.17 -21.48 6.12
CA VAL A 119 -10.44 -21.43 7.36
C VAL A 119 -8.97 -21.42 7.00
N TYR A 120 -8.35 -20.22 7.02
CA TYR A 120 -6.90 -20.12 6.82
C TYR A 120 -6.19 -20.54 8.11
N ALA A 121 -5.32 -21.52 7.97
CA ALA A 121 -4.41 -21.90 9.04
C ALA A 121 -3.26 -20.88 9.10
N THR A 122 -3.05 -20.22 10.25
CA THR A 122 -1.88 -19.41 10.55
C THR A 122 -0.65 -20.31 10.59
N PRO A 123 0.47 -20.03 9.92
CA PRO A 123 1.66 -20.85 10.09
C PRO A 123 2.19 -20.73 11.52
N VAL A 124 2.32 -21.85 12.18
CA VAL A 124 3.17 -21.95 13.35
C VAL A 124 4.59 -21.92 12.82
N TYR A 125 5.35 -20.87 13.08
CA TYR A 125 6.79 -20.92 12.91
C TYR A 125 7.37 -21.84 13.96
N ALA A 126 7.23 -23.15 13.73
CA ALA A 126 8.09 -24.13 14.30
C ALA A 126 9.29 -24.27 13.38
N THR A 127 10.50 -24.37 13.92
CA THR A 127 11.73 -24.71 13.23
C THR A 127 11.44 -25.68 12.08
N PRO A 128 11.97 -25.47 10.86
CA PRO A 128 11.64 -26.31 9.74
C PRO A 128 12.03 -27.76 10.03
N VAL A 129 11.04 -28.59 10.32
CA VAL A 129 11.20 -30.02 10.18
C VAL A 129 10.97 -30.30 8.70
N TYR A 130 12.02 -30.63 7.98
CA TYR A 130 11.92 -31.09 6.61
C TYR A 130 11.13 -32.41 6.61
N ALA A 131 9.82 -32.32 6.40
CA ALA A 131 9.02 -33.48 6.07
C ALA A 131 9.11 -33.69 4.56
N THR A 132 9.63 -34.80 4.15
CA THR A 132 9.63 -35.27 2.74
C THR A 132 8.20 -35.22 2.20
N PRO A 133 7.94 -34.65 1.01
CA PRO A 133 6.60 -34.62 0.45
C PRO A 133 6.13 -36.06 0.19
N VAL A 134 5.10 -36.48 0.90
CA VAL A 134 4.38 -37.71 0.58
C VAL A 134 3.37 -37.35 -0.49
N TYR A 135 3.62 -37.79 -1.73
CA TYR A 135 2.62 -37.76 -2.78
C TYR A 135 1.58 -38.82 -2.48
N ALA A 136 0.43 -38.42 -1.97
CA ALA A 136 -0.74 -39.29 -1.93
C ALA A 136 -1.49 -39.10 -3.26
N THR A 137 -1.54 -40.18 -4.03
CA THR A 137 -2.42 -40.33 -5.18
C THR A 137 -3.85 -40.59 -4.67
N ASP A 138 -4.81 -39.85 -5.24
CA ASP A 138 -6.24 -40.07 -5.16
C ASP A 138 -6.89 -40.12 -3.78
N VAL A 139 -7.34 -38.97 -3.30
CA VAL A 139 -8.60 -38.87 -2.55
C VAL A 139 -9.21 -37.48 -2.75
N HIS A 140 -10.49 -37.41 -3.10
CA HIS A 140 -11.32 -36.22 -3.00
C HIS A 140 -11.43 -35.77 -1.53
N ALA A 141 -10.45 -35.01 -1.07
CA ALA A 141 -10.51 -34.32 0.21
C ALA A 141 -10.31 -32.85 -0.04
N SER A 142 -11.32 -32.07 0.31
CA SER A 142 -11.16 -30.62 0.40
C SER A 142 -9.97 -30.30 1.29
N PRO A 143 -9.06 -29.40 0.88
CA PRO A 143 -7.90 -29.09 1.72
C PRO A 143 -8.39 -28.49 3.05
N VAL A 144 -8.10 -29.20 4.14
CA VAL A 144 -8.30 -28.69 5.48
C VAL A 144 -7.10 -27.82 5.80
N TYR A 145 -7.28 -26.52 5.73
CA TYR A 145 -6.25 -25.58 6.19
C TYR A 145 -6.36 -25.44 7.71
N ALA A 146 -5.32 -25.84 8.43
CA ALA A 146 -5.29 -25.73 9.87
C ALA A 146 -5.21 -24.26 10.31
N THR A 147 -6.06 -23.82 11.23
CA THR A 147 -6.02 -22.45 11.79
C THR A 147 -4.77 -22.29 12.65
N PRO A 148 -3.93 -21.26 12.43
CA PRO A 148 -2.84 -20.99 13.32
C PRO A 148 -3.36 -20.50 14.68
N VAL A 149 -2.95 -21.14 15.70
CA VAL A 149 -3.16 -20.70 17.07
C VAL A 149 -2.07 -19.68 17.38
N TYR A 150 -2.42 -18.38 17.43
CA TYR A 150 -1.52 -17.44 18.07
C TYR A 150 -1.46 -17.78 19.55
N ALA A 151 -0.32 -18.23 20.04
CA ALA A 151 -0.08 -18.30 21.45
C ALA A 151 -0.08 -16.86 22.01
N THR A 152 -1.20 -16.46 22.60
CA THR A 152 -1.36 -15.18 23.29
C THR A 152 -0.64 -15.22 24.64
N THR A 153 0.68 -15.29 24.63
CA THR A 153 1.51 -15.12 25.82
C THR A 153 2.75 -14.28 25.55
N ALA A 154 2.66 -13.33 24.62
CA ALA A 154 3.57 -12.21 24.67
C ALA A 154 2.85 -11.11 25.46
N SER A 155 3.23 -10.94 26.73
CA SER A 155 3.02 -9.68 27.42
C SER A 155 3.42 -8.56 26.45
N PRO A 156 2.62 -7.50 26.32
CA PRO A 156 3.02 -6.38 25.47
C PRO A 156 4.34 -5.86 26.06
N ALA A 157 5.44 -6.15 25.38
CA ALA A 157 6.66 -5.43 25.63
C ALA A 157 6.28 -3.95 25.48
N ARG A 158 6.59 -3.16 26.50
CA ARG A 158 6.40 -1.71 26.45
C ARG A 158 7.09 -1.25 25.17
N ALA A 159 6.30 -0.91 24.19
CA ALA A 159 6.81 -0.31 22.97
C ALA A 159 7.45 1.03 23.39
N SER A 160 8.75 1.03 23.54
CA SER A 160 9.54 2.25 23.40
C SER A 160 9.19 2.76 22.00
N GLY A 161 8.65 3.97 21.87
CA GLY A 161 7.87 4.47 20.78
C GLY A 161 8.56 4.67 19.43
N VAL A 162 9.55 3.87 19.07
CA VAL A 162 10.22 3.88 17.76
C VAL A 162 9.71 2.68 16.98
N ARG A 163 8.88 2.92 15.97
CA ARG A 163 8.53 1.91 14.96
C ARG A 163 9.70 1.81 13.99
N ARG A 164 10.09 0.59 13.67
CA ARG A 164 11.18 0.30 12.74
C ARG A 164 10.62 -0.17 11.41
N SER A 165 11.40 0.07 10.36
CA SER A 165 11.18 -0.58 9.07
C SER A 165 11.30 -2.10 9.22
N SER A 166 10.55 -2.85 8.43
CA SER A 166 10.74 -4.29 8.25
C SER A 166 11.56 -4.61 7.00
N ALA A 167 12.00 -3.59 6.27
CA ALA A 167 13.00 -3.77 5.24
C ALA A 167 14.29 -4.27 5.90
N ARG A 168 14.85 -5.36 5.35
CA ARG A 168 16.07 -5.97 5.86
C ARG A 168 17.15 -5.88 4.81
N PRO A 169 18.42 -5.59 5.17
CA PRO A 169 19.53 -5.71 4.26
C PRO A 169 19.54 -7.06 3.54
N ALA A 170 19.90 -7.06 2.28
CA ALA A 170 20.10 -8.32 1.58
C ALA A 170 21.26 -9.10 2.24
N PRO A 171 21.12 -10.41 2.49
CA PRO A 171 22.19 -11.20 3.07
C PRO A 171 23.47 -11.15 2.22
N GLU A 172 24.63 -11.24 2.87
CA GLU A 172 25.92 -11.34 2.15
C GLU A 172 25.89 -12.53 1.18
N GLY A 173 26.35 -12.30 -0.05
CA GLY A 173 26.42 -13.33 -1.08
C GLY A 173 25.12 -13.57 -1.85
N VAL A 174 24.07 -12.80 -1.62
CA VAL A 174 22.89 -12.81 -2.49
C VAL A 174 23.30 -12.36 -3.88
N ASP A 175 22.97 -13.19 -4.89
CA ASP A 175 23.21 -12.84 -6.28
C ASP A 175 22.21 -11.77 -6.75
N THR A 176 22.68 -10.54 -6.84
CA THR A 176 21.94 -9.39 -7.37
C THR A 176 22.20 -9.15 -8.87
N THR A 177 23.04 -9.98 -9.50
CA THR A 177 23.47 -9.79 -10.89
C THR A 177 22.29 -9.82 -11.84
N SER A 178 21.42 -10.83 -11.72
CA SER A 178 20.22 -10.94 -12.56
C SER A 178 19.27 -9.76 -12.38
N ALA A 179 19.11 -9.29 -11.15
CA ALA A 179 18.30 -8.09 -10.86
C ALA A 179 18.93 -6.82 -11.45
N THR A 180 20.24 -6.69 -11.36
CA THR A 180 20.99 -5.55 -11.93
C THR A 180 20.96 -5.57 -13.47
N GLU A 181 21.08 -6.73 -14.10
CA GLU A 181 21.01 -6.87 -15.55
C GLU A 181 19.61 -6.53 -16.11
N ALA A 182 18.57 -6.64 -15.30
CA ALA A 182 17.22 -6.26 -15.67
C ALA A 182 17.05 -4.73 -15.90
N PHE A 183 17.95 -3.90 -15.39
CA PHE A 183 17.89 -2.44 -15.62
C PHE A 183 18.44 -2.10 -17.02
N GLY A 184 17.63 -2.34 -18.02
CA GLY A 184 18.03 -2.25 -19.43
C GLY A 184 17.84 -0.87 -20.07
N VAL A 185 18.16 -0.81 -21.37
CA VAL A 185 18.04 0.40 -22.20
C VAL A 185 16.58 0.70 -22.50
N VAL A 186 16.18 1.98 -22.42
CA VAL A 186 14.84 2.46 -22.81
C VAL A 186 14.60 2.18 -24.29
N ALA A 187 13.54 1.45 -24.60
CA ALA A 187 13.05 1.31 -25.96
C ALA A 187 12.29 2.57 -26.39
N GLU A 188 12.24 2.83 -27.70
CA GLU A 188 11.45 3.94 -28.24
C GLU A 188 9.97 3.72 -27.92
N GLY A 189 9.34 4.66 -27.19
CA GLY A 189 7.96 4.55 -26.72
C GLY A 189 7.71 3.42 -25.69
N PRO A 190 8.52 3.31 -24.62
CA PRO A 190 8.29 2.29 -23.60
C PRO A 190 6.94 2.50 -22.89
N PRO A 191 6.33 1.45 -22.30
CA PRO A 191 5.24 1.64 -21.36
C PRO A 191 5.72 2.45 -20.15
N ARG A 192 4.80 3.14 -19.49
CA ARG A 192 5.09 3.92 -18.31
C ARG A 192 4.39 3.36 -17.08
N VAL A 193 5.12 3.23 -15.98
CA VAL A 193 4.55 2.99 -14.66
C VAL A 193 4.77 4.23 -13.79
N ILE A 194 3.67 4.82 -13.33
CA ILE A 194 3.69 5.93 -12.37
C ILE A 194 3.45 5.33 -10.99
N VAL A 195 4.41 5.51 -10.10
CA VAL A 195 4.34 5.03 -8.71
C VAL A 195 4.02 6.22 -7.81
N LEU A 196 2.95 6.15 -7.04
CA LEU A 196 2.66 7.08 -5.97
C LEU A 196 3.00 6.40 -4.64
N ASP A 197 4.00 6.94 -3.91
CA ASP A 197 4.54 6.27 -2.73
C ASP A 197 5.33 7.23 -1.81
N THR A 198 6.34 6.74 -1.06
CA THR A 198 7.22 7.54 -0.18
C THR A 198 8.22 8.39 -0.94
N GLY A 199 8.35 8.22 -2.25
CA GLY A 199 9.34 8.88 -3.09
C GLY A 199 10.39 7.92 -3.62
N PHE A 200 11.48 8.48 -4.15
CA PHE A 200 12.59 7.74 -4.71
C PHE A 200 13.91 8.18 -4.05
N ALA A 201 14.81 7.26 -3.77
CA ALA A 201 16.04 7.54 -3.03
C ALA A 201 17.02 8.54 -3.73
N GLY A 202 16.71 8.97 -4.95
CA GLY A 202 17.48 10.00 -5.65
C GLY A 202 18.92 9.56 -5.96
N THR A 203 19.89 10.34 -5.49
CA THR A 203 21.32 10.03 -5.66
C THR A 203 21.80 8.86 -4.80
N ASP A 204 21.03 8.54 -3.75
CA ASP A 204 21.32 7.44 -2.84
C ASP A 204 20.66 6.13 -3.32
N ALA A 205 20.03 6.15 -4.51
CA ALA A 205 19.57 4.95 -5.17
C ALA A 205 20.73 4.17 -5.78
N PRO A 206 20.65 2.82 -5.89
CA PRO A 206 21.64 2.03 -6.59
C PRO A 206 21.90 2.57 -8.01
N GLY A 207 23.13 2.59 -8.43
CA GLY A 207 23.53 3.12 -9.76
C GLY A 207 22.73 2.52 -10.92
N ALA A 208 22.25 1.30 -10.78
CA ALA A 208 21.37 0.64 -11.74
C ALA A 208 19.99 1.33 -11.89
N LEU A 209 19.45 1.94 -10.82
CA LEU A 209 18.21 2.69 -10.87
C LEU A 209 18.39 4.16 -11.22
N SER A 210 19.58 4.72 -10.99
CA SER A 210 19.89 6.13 -11.30
C SER A 210 19.97 6.42 -12.81
N THR A 211 19.56 5.49 -13.64
CA THR A 211 19.54 5.61 -15.09
C THR A 211 18.29 6.35 -15.59
N THR A 212 18.20 6.56 -16.89
CA THR A 212 17.12 7.29 -17.56
C THR A 212 15.74 6.63 -17.46
N THR A 213 15.64 5.41 -16.91
CA THR A 213 14.39 4.64 -16.83
C THR A 213 13.60 4.86 -15.55
N VAL A 214 14.28 5.15 -14.42
CA VAL A 214 13.62 5.39 -13.12
C VAL A 214 14.02 6.77 -12.61
N ARG A 215 13.04 7.57 -12.23
CA ARG A 215 13.29 8.92 -11.73
C ARG A 215 12.19 9.39 -10.78
N PRO A 216 12.50 10.28 -9.84
CA PRO A 216 11.45 11.04 -9.16
C PRO A 216 10.74 11.95 -10.17
N ALA A 217 9.46 12.25 -9.90
CA ALA A 217 8.68 13.17 -10.74
C ALA A 217 9.24 14.59 -10.67
N SER A 218 9.69 15.00 -9.50
CA SER A 218 10.35 16.27 -9.23
C SER A 218 11.43 16.14 -8.14
N ALA A 219 12.19 17.20 -7.91
CA ALA A 219 13.16 17.24 -6.81
C ALA A 219 12.53 17.13 -5.40
N ALA A 220 11.22 17.33 -5.27
CA ALA A 220 10.50 17.16 -4.02
C ALA A 220 10.08 15.70 -3.75
N ASP A 221 10.15 14.84 -4.78
CA ASP A 221 9.74 13.44 -4.69
C ASP A 221 10.90 12.51 -4.28
N VAL A 222 11.86 13.05 -3.55
CA VAL A 222 13.00 12.29 -2.99
C VAL A 222 12.61 11.72 -1.63
N ASP A 223 12.95 10.44 -1.43
CA ASP A 223 12.81 9.74 -0.16
C ASP A 223 14.07 9.91 0.70
N ALA A 224 13.91 9.87 2.01
CA ALA A 224 15.00 9.94 2.97
C ALA A 224 14.95 8.75 3.94
N PRO A 225 16.08 8.20 4.37
CA PRO A 225 16.09 7.06 5.27
C PRO A 225 15.60 7.38 6.69
N ASP A 226 15.82 8.60 7.16
CA ASP A 226 15.55 9.08 8.51
C ASP A 226 15.10 10.55 8.43
N GLU A 227 13.80 10.78 8.22
CA GLU A 227 13.24 12.12 8.03
C GLU A 227 13.07 12.86 9.37
N ASP A 228 12.84 12.13 10.46
CA ASP A 228 12.66 12.70 11.79
C ASP A 228 13.99 12.95 12.52
N GLY A 229 15.12 12.51 11.97
CA GLY A 229 16.46 12.77 12.48
C GLY A 229 16.79 12.00 13.77
N ASN A 230 16.08 10.91 14.05
CA ASN A 230 16.29 10.13 15.27
C ASN A 230 17.47 9.14 15.16
N GLY A 231 18.00 8.92 13.96
CA GLY A 231 19.11 8.05 13.63
C GLY A 231 18.74 6.61 13.38
N PHE A 232 17.43 6.31 13.24
CA PHE A 232 16.91 5.01 12.85
C PHE A 232 16.25 5.12 11.48
N LEU A 233 16.20 4.01 10.77
CA LEU A 233 15.45 3.93 9.52
C LEU A 233 13.96 4.12 9.82
N ASP A 234 13.33 5.06 9.13
CA ASP A 234 11.87 5.25 9.26
C ASP A 234 11.11 4.05 8.67
N PRO A 235 9.93 3.71 9.21
CA PRO A 235 9.22 2.45 8.89
C PRO A 235 8.95 2.18 7.43
N ALA A 236 8.70 3.21 6.62
CA ALA A 236 8.39 3.08 5.20
C ALA A 236 9.43 3.76 4.29
N SER A 237 10.55 4.22 4.83
CA SER A 237 11.63 4.76 4.03
C SER A 237 12.14 3.75 3.01
N GLY A 238 12.40 4.22 1.79
CA GLY A 238 12.86 3.38 0.67
C GLY A 238 11.76 2.56 0.00
N HIS A 239 10.52 2.62 0.48
CA HIS A 239 9.42 1.81 -0.03
C HIS A 239 9.13 2.08 -1.52
N GLY A 240 9.08 3.34 -1.95
CA GLY A 240 8.92 3.70 -3.35
C GLY A 240 10.10 3.28 -4.23
N THR A 241 11.33 3.34 -3.71
CA THR A 241 12.53 2.84 -4.40
C THR A 241 12.48 1.32 -4.57
N PHE A 242 12.05 0.60 -3.56
CA PHE A 242 11.87 -0.85 -3.60
C PHE A 242 10.83 -1.26 -4.66
N ILE A 243 9.71 -0.57 -4.71
CA ILE A 243 8.64 -0.77 -5.71
C ILE A 243 9.15 -0.51 -7.13
N ALA A 244 9.88 0.58 -7.33
CA ALA A 244 10.47 0.91 -8.64
C ALA A 244 11.43 -0.18 -9.12
N GLY A 245 12.24 -0.73 -8.21
CA GLY A 245 13.13 -1.86 -8.49
C GLY A 245 12.38 -3.12 -8.92
N LEU A 246 11.27 -3.46 -8.24
CA LEU A 246 10.43 -4.61 -8.63
C LEU A 246 9.82 -4.44 -10.02
N VAL A 247 9.34 -3.24 -10.37
CA VAL A 247 8.84 -2.97 -11.73
C VAL A 247 9.93 -3.22 -12.76
N GLN A 248 11.15 -2.73 -12.52
CA GLN A 248 12.28 -2.89 -13.45
C GLN A 248 12.72 -4.35 -13.57
N GLN A 249 12.73 -5.13 -12.49
CA GLN A 249 13.07 -6.56 -12.54
C GLN A 249 12.08 -7.35 -13.38
N VAL A 250 10.79 -7.03 -13.33
CA VAL A 250 9.73 -7.71 -14.08
C VAL A 250 9.62 -7.20 -15.52
N ALA A 251 9.83 -5.93 -15.76
CA ALA A 251 9.70 -5.25 -17.05
C ALA A 251 10.89 -4.32 -17.31
N PRO A 252 12.07 -4.87 -17.66
CA PRO A 252 13.24 -4.08 -17.96
C PRO A 252 12.98 -3.05 -19.05
N GLY A 253 13.48 -1.82 -18.86
CA GLY A 253 13.33 -0.72 -19.80
C GLY A 253 11.97 0.00 -19.74
N THR A 254 11.07 -0.35 -18.82
CA THR A 254 9.86 0.41 -18.54
C THR A 254 10.23 1.78 -17.94
N GLU A 255 9.62 2.85 -18.41
CA GLU A 255 9.77 4.15 -17.75
C GLU A 255 9.01 4.14 -16.41
N VAL A 256 9.73 4.39 -15.31
CA VAL A 256 9.14 4.49 -13.97
C VAL A 256 9.30 5.91 -13.44
N VAL A 257 8.17 6.54 -13.08
CA VAL A 257 8.14 7.87 -12.49
C VAL A 257 7.55 7.76 -11.08
N VAL A 258 8.29 8.19 -10.08
CA VAL A 258 7.90 8.07 -8.68
C VAL A 258 7.46 9.43 -8.14
N HIS A 259 6.24 9.51 -7.64
CA HIS A 259 5.70 10.66 -6.92
C HIS A 259 5.65 10.38 -5.43
N ARG A 260 6.03 11.36 -4.62
CA ARG A 260 5.93 11.28 -3.18
C ARG A 260 4.57 11.78 -2.71
N VAL A 261 3.77 10.88 -2.15
CA VAL A 261 2.45 11.15 -1.54
C VAL A 261 2.33 10.63 -0.12
N LEU A 262 3.26 9.76 0.27
CA LEU A 262 3.38 9.23 1.63
C LEU A 262 4.59 9.83 2.33
N SER A 263 4.50 9.95 3.64
CA SER A 263 5.67 10.23 4.49
C SER A 263 6.55 8.98 4.61
N THR A 264 7.77 9.15 5.11
CA THR A 264 8.67 8.03 5.46
C THR A 264 8.13 7.15 6.60
N MET A 265 7.12 7.65 7.33
CA MET A 265 6.36 6.85 8.30
C MET A 265 5.27 6.00 7.65
N GLY A 266 5.05 6.14 6.34
CA GLY A 266 4.11 5.37 5.53
C GLY A 266 2.69 5.93 5.49
N ASP A 267 2.42 7.10 6.05
CA ASP A 267 1.10 7.73 6.06
C ASP A 267 0.94 8.80 4.97
N GLY A 268 -0.25 8.91 4.40
CA GLY A 268 -0.61 9.93 3.43
C GLY A 268 -2.07 10.37 3.55
N ALA A 269 -2.32 11.68 3.60
CA ALA A 269 -3.66 12.25 3.58
C ALA A 269 -4.32 12.06 2.21
N GLU A 270 -5.59 11.67 2.19
CA GLU A 270 -6.37 11.50 0.95
C GLU A 270 -6.32 12.76 0.08
N SER A 271 -6.44 13.93 0.69
CA SER A 271 -6.37 15.22 0.00
C SER A 271 -5.06 15.43 -0.77
N ASN A 272 -3.91 15.02 -0.21
CA ASN A 272 -2.62 15.10 -0.89
C ASN A 272 -2.52 14.11 -2.06
N ILE A 273 -2.97 12.87 -1.83
CA ILE A 273 -2.95 11.81 -2.84
C ILE A 273 -3.87 12.20 -4.02
N VAL A 274 -5.09 12.65 -3.72
CA VAL A 274 -6.06 13.09 -4.73
C VAL A 274 -5.53 14.27 -5.54
N GLN A 275 -4.87 15.24 -4.90
CA GLN A 275 -4.23 16.35 -5.60
C GLN A 275 -3.18 15.84 -6.58
N CYS A 276 -2.28 14.96 -6.13
CA CYS A 276 -1.27 14.37 -7.00
C CYS A 276 -1.90 13.62 -8.18
N LEU A 277 -2.91 12.75 -7.92
CA LEU A 277 -3.61 12.02 -8.98
C LEU A 277 -4.33 12.94 -9.97
N ALA A 278 -4.89 14.07 -9.50
CA ALA A 278 -5.54 15.06 -10.36
C ALA A 278 -4.55 15.82 -11.26
N ASP A 279 -3.34 16.06 -10.76
CA ASP A 279 -2.30 16.83 -11.45
C ASP A 279 -1.37 15.95 -12.30
N LEU A 280 -1.55 14.62 -12.29
CA LEU A 280 -0.70 13.72 -13.06
C LEU A 280 -0.70 14.06 -14.55
N GLU A 281 0.51 14.25 -15.08
CA GLU A 281 0.75 14.32 -16.52
C GLU A 281 0.87 12.91 -17.11
N VAL A 282 -0.08 12.53 -17.94
CA VAL A 282 -0.14 11.21 -18.58
C VAL A 282 -0.12 11.35 -20.09
N PRO A 283 1.05 11.47 -20.73
CA PRO A 283 1.17 11.71 -22.17
C PRO A 283 0.56 10.59 -23.05
N ASP A 284 0.70 9.34 -22.62
CA ASP A 284 0.11 8.16 -23.28
C ASP A 284 -0.72 7.33 -22.29
N PRO A 285 -1.98 7.70 -22.03
CA PRO A 285 -2.81 7.03 -21.04
C PRO A 285 -3.04 5.54 -21.33
N GLN A 286 -3.09 5.17 -22.60
CA GLN A 286 -3.36 3.77 -22.99
C GLN A 286 -2.17 2.83 -22.78
N ARG A 287 -0.98 3.38 -22.53
CA ARG A 287 0.24 2.62 -22.23
C ARG A 287 0.80 2.95 -20.84
N THR A 288 -0.02 3.61 -20.02
CA THR A 288 0.35 4.00 -18.67
C THR A 288 -0.39 3.18 -17.63
N ILE A 289 0.35 2.77 -16.61
CA ILE A 289 -0.12 2.09 -15.40
C ILE A 289 0.20 2.99 -14.22
N VAL A 290 -0.76 3.18 -13.32
CA VAL A 290 -0.55 3.84 -12.02
C VAL A 290 -0.53 2.77 -10.94
N SER A 291 0.56 2.68 -10.17
CA SER A 291 0.75 1.74 -9.08
C SER A 291 0.60 2.43 -7.73
N LEU A 292 -0.33 1.94 -6.92
CA LEU A 292 -0.70 2.48 -5.62
C LEU A 292 -0.47 1.40 -4.56
N SER A 293 0.69 1.42 -3.92
CA SER A 293 1.09 0.43 -2.92
C SER A 293 0.72 0.85 -1.51
N PHE A 294 -0.45 1.43 -1.36
CA PHE A 294 -1.02 1.88 -0.10
C PHE A 294 -2.54 1.70 -0.10
N GLY A 295 -3.13 1.85 1.06
CA GLY A 295 -4.57 1.87 1.19
C GLY A 295 -5.01 2.00 2.63
N GLY A 296 -6.32 1.88 2.80
CA GLY A 296 -6.95 1.96 4.11
C GLY A 296 -8.44 1.73 4.05
N PHE A 297 -9.04 1.70 5.20
CA PHE A 297 -10.48 1.68 5.33
C PHE A 297 -11.03 3.11 5.29
N ALA A 298 -12.26 3.26 4.86
CA ALA A 298 -12.95 4.55 4.83
C ALA A 298 -14.28 4.48 5.60
N LEU A 299 -14.80 5.65 5.97
CA LEU A 299 -16.13 5.81 6.54
C LEU A 299 -17.17 5.60 5.45
N GLU A 300 -17.61 4.51 5.06
CA GLU A 300 -18.49 4.17 3.93
C GLU A 300 -17.68 4.11 2.63
N GLN A 301 -17.21 5.23 2.08
CA GLN A 301 -16.51 5.30 0.80
C GLN A 301 -15.56 6.50 0.76
N ALA A 302 -14.40 6.35 0.11
CA ALA A 302 -13.45 7.44 -0.13
C ALA A 302 -13.80 8.13 -1.46
N PHE A 303 -14.81 9.00 -1.45
CA PHE A 303 -15.38 9.58 -2.67
C PHE A 303 -14.38 10.41 -3.49
N ALA A 304 -13.50 11.17 -2.82
CA ALA A 304 -12.52 11.98 -3.52
C ALA A 304 -11.47 11.11 -4.21
N MET A 305 -10.99 10.06 -3.54
CA MET A 305 -10.08 9.07 -4.12
C MET A 305 -10.75 8.33 -5.28
N GLU A 306 -12.00 7.92 -5.13
CA GLU A 306 -12.73 7.25 -6.21
C GLU A 306 -12.87 8.15 -7.44
N TRP A 307 -13.18 9.43 -7.26
CA TRP A 307 -13.23 10.39 -8.36
C TRP A 307 -11.90 10.47 -9.10
N ALA A 308 -10.77 10.58 -8.39
CA ALA A 308 -9.45 10.68 -8.99
C ALA A 308 -9.08 9.40 -9.76
N VAL A 309 -9.37 8.23 -9.20
CA VAL A 309 -9.14 6.93 -9.84
C VAL A 309 -10.01 6.78 -11.10
N ARG A 310 -11.30 7.09 -11.01
CA ARG A 310 -12.21 7.02 -12.17
C ARG A 310 -11.80 7.97 -13.30
N ARG A 311 -11.28 9.15 -12.95
CA ARG A 311 -10.75 10.10 -13.95
C ARG A 311 -9.60 9.49 -14.74
N LEU A 312 -8.63 8.84 -14.08
CA LEU A 312 -7.53 8.14 -14.73
C LEU A 312 -8.03 6.98 -15.60
N GLN A 313 -8.95 6.17 -15.09
CA GLN A 313 -9.56 5.08 -15.85
C GLN A 313 -10.30 5.57 -17.10
N ALA A 314 -11.01 6.69 -17.01
CA ALA A 314 -11.70 7.32 -18.15
C ALA A 314 -10.74 7.81 -19.24
N MET A 315 -9.48 8.10 -18.90
CA MET A 315 -8.42 8.42 -19.85
C MET A 315 -7.81 7.17 -20.52
N GLY A 316 -8.09 5.96 -19.97
CA GLY A 316 -7.51 4.70 -20.44
C GLY A 316 -6.32 4.21 -19.61
N VAL A 317 -6.01 4.88 -18.51
CA VAL A 317 -4.96 4.46 -17.55
C VAL A 317 -5.44 3.24 -16.76
N VAL A 318 -4.57 2.25 -16.59
CA VAL A 318 -4.81 1.14 -15.68
C VAL A 318 -4.28 1.48 -14.29
N VAL A 319 -5.11 1.30 -13.28
CA VAL A 319 -4.71 1.48 -11.88
C VAL A 319 -4.56 0.12 -11.23
N VAL A 320 -3.39 -0.12 -10.65
CA VAL A 320 -3.04 -1.31 -9.86
C VAL A 320 -2.89 -0.88 -8.41
N ALA A 321 -3.49 -1.60 -7.46
CA ALA A 321 -3.39 -1.24 -6.05
C ALA A 321 -3.24 -2.47 -5.16
N SER A 322 -2.43 -2.35 -4.11
CA SER A 322 -2.23 -3.40 -3.10
C SER A 322 -3.47 -3.61 -2.25
N ALA A 323 -3.81 -4.87 -1.95
CA ALA A 323 -5.02 -5.22 -1.23
C ALA A 323 -4.99 -4.89 0.27
N GLY A 324 -3.80 -4.75 0.86
CA GLY A 324 -3.62 -4.51 2.30
C GLY A 324 -3.09 -5.73 3.05
N ASN A 325 -2.59 -5.47 4.27
CA ASN A 325 -1.86 -6.46 5.08
C ASN A 325 -2.54 -6.74 6.44
N ASP A 326 -3.87 -6.62 6.50
CA ASP A 326 -4.62 -6.83 7.75
C ASP A 326 -5.12 -8.28 7.92
N GLY A 327 -4.84 -9.17 6.94
CA GLY A 327 -5.41 -10.51 6.90
C GLY A 327 -6.93 -10.50 6.87
N SER A 328 -7.53 -9.48 6.28
CA SER A 328 -8.95 -9.15 6.36
C SER A 328 -9.66 -9.29 5.01
N CYS A 329 -10.94 -9.63 5.05
CA CYS A 329 -11.81 -9.61 3.88
C CYS A 329 -12.51 -8.26 3.68
N ARG A 330 -12.36 -7.33 4.62
CA ARG A 330 -12.93 -6.00 4.50
C ARG A 330 -12.27 -5.26 3.32
N PRO A 331 -13.07 -4.69 2.39
CA PRO A 331 -12.53 -3.91 1.29
C PRO A 331 -11.68 -2.74 1.78
N THR A 332 -10.49 -2.58 1.18
CA THR A 332 -9.60 -1.42 1.37
C THR A 332 -9.60 -0.57 0.11
N PHE A 333 -9.46 0.72 0.27
CA PHE A 333 -9.42 1.66 -0.83
C PHE A 333 -7.98 2.21 -1.00
N PRO A 334 -7.53 2.42 -2.26
CA PRO A 334 -8.29 2.40 -3.52
C PRO A 334 -8.48 1.01 -4.16
N ALA A 335 -7.91 -0.07 -3.62
CA ALA A 335 -7.89 -1.39 -4.26
C ALA A 335 -9.29 -1.93 -4.58
N ALA A 336 -10.27 -1.69 -3.73
CA ALA A 336 -11.64 -2.20 -3.90
C ALA A 336 -12.52 -1.36 -4.85
N PHE A 337 -12.01 -0.27 -5.43
CA PHE A 337 -12.80 0.48 -6.42
C PHE A 337 -12.99 -0.31 -7.71
N PRO A 338 -14.17 -0.16 -8.35
CA PRO A 338 -14.43 -0.80 -9.63
C PRO A 338 -13.37 -0.49 -10.68
N GLY A 339 -12.92 -1.52 -11.39
CA GLY A 339 -11.93 -1.39 -12.46
C GLY A 339 -10.46 -1.31 -12.00
N VAL A 340 -10.19 -1.15 -10.72
CA VAL A 340 -8.82 -1.24 -10.17
C VAL A 340 -8.36 -2.70 -10.21
N VAL A 341 -7.12 -2.94 -10.57
CA VAL A 341 -6.46 -4.24 -10.43
C VAL A 341 -5.96 -4.35 -9.00
N SER A 342 -6.80 -4.89 -8.13
CA SER A 342 -6.48 -5.14 -6.72
C SER A 342 -5.60 -6.38 -6.58
N VAL A 343 -4.50 -6.27 -5.83
CA VAL A 343 -3.45 -7.30 -5.77
C VAL A 343 -3.20 -7.76 -4.34
N GLY A 344 -3.45 -9.06 -4.09
CA GLY A 344 -3.08 -9.76 -2.88
C GLY A 344 -1.67 -10.37 -2.96
N ALA A 345 -1.16 -10.82 -1.83
CA ALA A 345 0.17 -11.43 -1.73
C ALA A 345 0.10 -12.95 -1.60
N VAL A 346 1.02 -13.63 -2.30
CA VAL A 346 1.31 -15.04 -2.10
C VAL A 346 2.77 -15.22 -1.69
N GLY A 347 3.03 -16.23 -0.90
CA GLY A 347 4.36 -16.69 -0.52
C GLY A 347 4.65 -18.06 -1.14
N PRO A 348 5.79 -18.68 -0.78
CA PRO A 348 6.20 -19.99 -1.31
C PRO A 348 5.19 -21.12 -1.06
N TYR A 349 4.36 -20.98 -0.03
CA TYR A 349 3.44 -22.05 0.42
C TYR A 349 1.96 -21.70 0.17
N GLY A 350 1.65 -20.63 -0.53
CA GLY A 350 0.29 -20.18 -0.82
C GLY A 350 0.02 -18.73 -0.42
N PRO A 351 -1.24 -18.37 -0.13
CA PRO A 351 -1.60 -17.03 0.31
C PRO A 351 -0.75 -16.55 1.48
N ALA A 352 -0.23 -15.33 1.42
CA ALA A 352 0.48 -14.74 2.54
C ALA A 352 -0.51 -14.47 3.69
N PRO A 353 -0.18 -14.84 4.96
CA PRO A 353 -1.13 -14.72 6.07
C PRO A 353 -1.61 -13.30 6.34
N PHE A 354 -0.77 -12.32 6.04
CA PHE A 354 -1.12 -10.90 6.18
C PHE A 354 -2.00 -10.39 5.04
N SER A 355 -2.01 -11.03 3.86
CA SER A 355 -2.73 -10.52 2.71
C SER A 355 -4.22 -10.35 2.97
N ASN A 356 -4.76 -9.18 2.66
CA ASN A 356 -6.20 -9.02 2.56
C ASN A 356 -6.73 -9.85 1.40
N TYR A 357 -7.98 -10.28 1.50
CA TYR A 357 -8.63 -11.21 0.58
C TYR A 357 -10.12 -10.87 0.41
N GLY A 358 -10.73 -11.41 -0.61
CA GLY A 358 -12.16 -11.24 -0.86
C GLY A 358 -12.50 -11.23 -2.35
N PRO A 359 -13.80 -11.20 -2.70
CA PRO A 359 -14.24 -11.21 -4.10
C PRO A 359 -13.81 -9.95 -4.86
N TRP A 360 -13.38 -8.91 -4.16
CA TRP A 360 -12.89 -7.67 -4.71
C TRP A 360 -11.41 -7.71 -5.10
N VAL A 361 -10.65 -8.73 -4.65
CA VAL A 361 -9.25 -8.94 -5.05
C VAL A 361 -9.21 -9.65 -6.40
N ARG A 362 -8.56 -9.03 -7.41
CA ARG A 362 -8.57 -9.50 -8.80
C ARG A 362 -7.37 -10.35 -9.16
N ALA A 363 -6.22 -10.07 -8.56
CA ALA A 363 -4.97 -10.76 -8.82
C ALA A 363 -4.17 -10.97 -7.53
N CYS A 364 -3.22 -11.90 -7.56
CA CYS A 364 -2.21 -12.05 -6.54
C CYS A 364 -0.85 -12.35 -7.18
N ALA A 365 0.21 -11.96 -6.51
CA ALA A 365 1.58 -12.17 -6.95
C ALA A 365 2.50 -12.42 -5.75
N PRO A 366 3.75 -12.87 -5.96
CA PRO A 366 4.74 -12.97 -4.88
C PRO A 366 4.81 -11.67 -4.08
N GLY A 367 4.85 -11.78 -2.75
CA GLY A 367 4.87 -10.64 -1.84
C GLY A 367 5.54 -10.94 -0.50
N VAL A 368 6.31 -12.04 -0.43
CA VAL A 368 7.00 -12.47 0.80
C VAL A 368 8.49 -12.58 0.53
N ASP A 369 9.29 -11.91 1.33
CA ASP A 369 10.76 -11.88 1.26
C ASP A 369 11.30 -11.59 -0.16
N LEU A 370 10.70 -10.61 -0.82
CA LEU A 370 11.17 -10.18 -2.13
C LEU A 370 12.46 -9.36 -1.98
N LEU A 371 13.38 -9.57 -2.92
CA LEU A 371 14.60 -8.80 -3.06
C LEU A 371 14.37 -7.65 -4.03
N SER A 372 14.70 -6.42 -3.63
CA SER A 372 14.68 -5.26 -4.52
C SER A 372 15.64 -4.18 -4.08
N THR A 373 15.75 -3.14 -4.91
CA THR A 373 16.61 -1.99 -4.68
C THR A 373 16.16 -1.17 -3.47
N PHE A 374 17.14 -0.63 -2.77
CA PHE A 374 16.94 0.16 -1.56
C PHE A 374 17.98 1.28 -1.50
N PHE A 375 18.14 1.95 -0.35
CA PHE A 375 19.20 2.94 -0.18
C PHE A 375 20.59 2.31 -0.34
N ASP A 376 21.51 3.02 -0.98
CA ASP A 376 22.89 2.61 -1.16
C ASP A 376 23.78 3.34 -0.13
N GLY A 377 24.56 2.57 0.61
CA GLY A 377 25.48 3.11 1.60
C GLY A 377 24.85 3.65 2.89
N TYR A 378 23.59 3.31 3.20
CA TYR A 378 22.97 3.70 4.47
C TYR A 378 23.50 2.85 5.63
N ASP A 379 23.94 3.53 6.69
CA ASP A 379 24.45 2.92 7.94
C ASP A 379 23.79 3.64 9.13
N GLY A 380 22.63 3.14 9.56
CA GLY A 380 21.86 3.66 10.67
C GLY A 380 22.33 3.15 12.01
N LYS A 381 21.72 3.68 13.09
CA LYS A 381 21.96 3.19 14.45
C LYS A 381 21.37 1.81 14.63
N GLU A 382 22.14 0.93 15.26
CA GLU A 382 21.61 -0.31 15.81
C GLU A 382 20.82 -0.01 17.09
N PRO A 383 19.60 -0.53 17.21
CA PRO A 383 18.83 -0.33 18.41
C PRO A 383 19.42 -1.07 19.60
N PRO A 384 19.45 -0.48 20.80
CA PRO A 384 19.91 -1.18 21.98
C PRO A 384 18.96 -2.34 22.34
N GLY A 385 19.49 -3.53 22.43
CA GLY A 385 18.91 -4.63 23.19
C GLY A 385 17.89 -5.53 22.52
N ASP A 386 17.77 -5.56 21.21
CA ASP A 386 16.88 -6.48 20.52
C ASP A 386 17.53 -7.80 20.08
N ARG A 387 16.68 -8.82 20.03
CA ARG A 387 17.08 -10.21 19.77
C ARG A 387 17.33 -10.42 18.28
N GLY A 388 18.54 -10.30 17.89
CA GLY A 388 18.98 -10.52 16.53
C GLY A 388 19.85 -9.37 16.04
N VAL A 389 20.67 -9.64 15.06
CA VAL A 389 21.48 -8.65 14.38
C VAL A 389 20.56 -7.98 13.35
N ASP A 390 19.85 -6.96 13.80
CA ASP A 390 19.14 -6.06 12.88
C ASP A 390 20.07 -4.88 12.66
N THR A 391 20.90 -4.99 11.63
CA THR A 391 21.79 -3.92 11.22
C THR A 391 21.07 -3.11 10.16
N ASP A 392 20.82 -1.84 10.45
CA ASP A 392 20.28 -0.88 9.47
C ASP A 392 21.37 -0.46 8.46
N LYS A 393 22.12 -1.45 7.94
CA LYS A 393 23.17 -1.24 6.93
C LYS A 393 22.71 -1.76 5.60
N PHE A 394 22.57 -0.86 4.64
CA PHE A 394 22.10 -1.19 3.31
C PHE A 394 23.12 -0.78 2.25
N ASP A 395 23.39 -1.70 1.34
CA ASP A 395 24.25 -1.51 0.17
C ASP A 395 23.41 -1.64 -1.11
N GLY A 396 22.37 -0.83 -1.21
CA GLY A 396 21.51 -0.73 -2.38
C GLY A 396 20.41 -1.81 -2.51
N TRP A 397 20.35 -2.79 -1.62
CA TRP A 397 19.41 -3.91 -1.70
C TRP A 397 18.79 -4.24 -0.36
N ALA A 398 17.49 -4.62 -0.41
CA ALA A 398 16.76 -5.09 0.76
C ALA A 398 15.86 -6.27 0.45
N LEU A 399 15.48 -7.02 1.50
CA LEU A 399 14.40 -7.99 1.48
C LEU A 399 13.20 -7.41 2.21
N TRP A 400 12.01 -7.52 1.60
CA TRP A 400 10.80 -7.02 2.23
C TRP A 400 9.56 -7.83 1.88
N SER A 401 8.51 -7.73 2.73
CA SER A 401 7.24 -8.44 2.55
C SER A 401 6.05 -7.48 2.62
N GLY A 402 5.02 -7.73 1.82
CA GLY A 402 3.79 -6.94 1.78
C GLY A 402 3.03 -7.08 0.47
N THR A 403 1.73 -6.80 0.48
CA THR A 403 0.94 -6.66 -0.75
C THR A 403 1.40 -5.47 -1.58
N SER A 404 2.07 -4.47 -0.94
CA SER A 404 2.75 -3.37 -1.61
C SER A 404 3.76 -3.83 -2.66
N PHE A 405 4.33 -4.99 -2.46
CA PHE A 405 5.37 -5.53 -3.36
C PHE A 405 4.78 -6.49 -4.39
N SER A 406 3.63 -7.09 -4.11
CA SER A 406 2.87 -7.85 -5.10
C SER A 406 2.25 -6.95 -6.19
N ALA A 407 1.81 -5.76 -5.82
CA ALA A 407 1.21 -4.81 -6.77
C ALA A 407 2.18 -4.39 -7.89
N PRO A 408 3.43 -3.96 -7.63
CA PRO A 408 4.40 -3.63 -8.67
C PRO A 408 4.84 -4.83 -9.52
N VAL A 409 4.82 -6.06 -8.99
CA VAL A 409 5.03 -7.28 -9.79
C VAL A 409 3.95 -7.40 -10.86
N VAL A 410 2.68 -7.18 -10.50
CA VAL A 410 1.57 -7.17 -11.46
C VAL A 410 1.68 -5.99 -12.41
N ALA A 411 2.00 -4.79 -11.94
CA ALA A 411 2.21 -3.62 -12.78
C ALA A 411 3.33 -3.85 -13.80
N GLY A 412 4.45 -4.44 -13.39
CA GLY A 412 5.54 -4.86 -14.27
C GLY A 412 5.09 -5.92 -15.30
N ALA A 413 4.32 -6.93 -14.88
CA ALA A 413 3.80 -7.94 -15.80
C ALA A 413 2.92 -7.30 -16.89
N LEU A 414 2.07 -6.35 -16.53
CA LEU A 414 1.27 -5.58 -17.48
C LEU A 414 2.16 -4.76 -18.42
N ALA A 415 3.15 -4.03 -17.87
CA ALA A 415 4.08 -3.22 -18.66
C ALA A 415 4.87 -4.10 -19.66
N ARG A 416 5.38 -5.25 -19.23
CA ARG A 416 6.05 -6.21 -20.10
C ARG A 416 5.15 -6.70 -21.23
N THR A 417 3.88 -6.97 -20.94
CA THR A 417 2.90 -7.39 -21.95
C THR A 417 2.61 -6.27 -22.95
N ILE A 418 2.45 -5.01 -22.48
CA ILE A 418 2.26 -3.84 -23.33
C ILE A 418 3.45 -3.69 -24.32
N ALA A 419 4.68 -3.85 -23.82
CA ALA A 419 5.89 -3.72 -24.62
C ALA A 419 6.01 -4.87 -25.66
N ALA A 420 5.85 -6.11 -25.20
CA ALA A 420 6.03 -7.31 -26.05
C ALA A 420 4.97 -7.43 -27.14
N GLU A 421 3.72 -7.12 -26.80
CA GLU A 421 2.59 -7.34 -27.70
C GLU A 421 2.08 -6.05 -28.36
N LYS A 422 2.68 -4.90 -28.05
CA LYS A 422 2.32 -3.58 -28.58
C LYS A 422 0.83 -3.29 -28.41
N CYS A 423 0.27 -3.70 -27.27
CA CYS A 423 -1.15 -3.55 -26.94
C CYS A 423 -1.39 -2.41 -25.95
N THR A 424 -2.66 -2.14 -25.65
CA THR A 424 -3.02 -1.17 -24.62
C THR A 424 -2.88 -1.78 -23.22
N ALA A 425 -2.82 -0.93 -22.19
CA ALA A 425 -2.82 -1.36 -20.80
C ALA A 425 -4.10 -2.15 -20.44
N ALA A 426 -5.25 -1.74 -20.99
CA ALA A 426 -6.51 -2.47 -20.82
C ALA A 426 -6.48 -3.88 -21.47
N ASP A 427 -5.83 -4.03 -22.63
CA ASP A 427 -5.67 -5.34 -23.24
C ASP A 427 -4.67 -6.22 -22.48
N ALA A 428 -3.62 -5.62 -21.92
CA ALA A 428 -2.70 -6.34 -21.04
C ALA A 428 -3.42 -6.90 -19.80
N VAL A 429 -4.34 -6.12 -19.19
CA VAL A 429 -5.16 -6.62 -18.06
C VAL A 429 -6.00 -7.83 -18.47
N LYS A 430 -6.65 -7.80 -19.64
CA LYS A 430 -7.42 -8.97 -20.12
C LYS A 430 -6.56 -10.24 -20.21
N ARG A 431 -5.31 -10.10 -20.65
CA ARG A 431 -4.40 -11.25 -20.88
C ARG A 431 -3.72 -11.76 -19.61
N VAL A 432 -3.34 -10.84 -18.71
CA VAL A 432 -2.55 -11.15 -17.50
C VAL A 432 -3.45 -11.46 -16.31
N VAL A 433 -4.65 -10.85 -16.26
CA VAL A 433 -5.52 -10.90 -15.07
C VAL A 433 -6.86 -11.57 -15.36
N ASP A 434 -7.51 -11.24 -16.48
CA ASP A 434 -8.91 -11.61 -16.69
C ASP A 434 -9.08 -12.87 -17.56
N GLU A 435 -8.02 -13.37 -18.24
CA GLU A 435 -8.07 -14.57 -19.06
C GLU A 435 -8.55 -15.78 -18.24
N PRO A 436 -9.67 -16.43 -18.64
CA PRO A 436 -10.27 -17.52 -17.86
C PRO A 436 -9.37 -18.75 -17.66
N ALA A 437 -8.41 -18.98 -18.55
CA ALA A 437 -7.49 -20.10 -18.48
C ALA A 437 -6.38 -19.93 -17.42
N LEU A 438 -6.22 -18.74 -16.84
CA LEU A 438 -5.19 -18.48 -15.83
C LEU A 438 -5.52 -19.18 -14.50
N MET A 439 -4.46 -19.57 -13.80
CA MET A 439 -4.59 -20.12 -12.45
C MET A 439 -5.16 -19.05 -11.50
N ARG A 440 -6.12 -19.45 -10.68
CA ARG A 440 -6.77 -18.56 -9.71
C ARG A 440 -6.78 -19.16 -8.33
N ILE A 441 -6.62 -18.30 -7.33
CA ILE A 441 -6.83 -18.65 -5.92
C ILE A 441 -8.15 -18.02 -5.48
N PRO A 442 -9.07 -18.81 -4.86
CA PRO A 442 -10.31 -18.26 -4.33
C PRO A 442 -10.06 -17.05 -3.42
N ASN A 443 -10.82 -15.97 -3.63
CA ASN A 443 -10.72 -14.70 -2.91
C ASN A 443 -9.37 -13.95 -3.04
N LEU A 444 -8.46 -14.41 -3.88
CA LEU A 444 -7.21 -13.70 -4.23
C LEU A 444 -7.06 -13.48 -5.74
N GLY A 445 -7.98 -13.99 -6.55
CA GLY A 445 -7.97 -13.76 -7.98
C GLY A 445 -6.92 -14.55 -8.74
N THR A 446 -6.48 -13.99 -9.86
CA THR A 446 -5.50 -14.62 -10.78
C THR A 446 -4.09 -14.58 -10.21
N VAL A 447 -3.38 -15.71 -10.29
CA VAL A 447 -1.98 -15.80 -9.88
C VAL A 447 -1.09 -15.26 -11.01
N VAL A 448 -0.41 -14.16 -10.75
CA VAL A 448 0.59 -13.56 -11.64
C VAL A 448 1.96 -13.89 -11.09
N ASN A 449 2.65 -14.82 -11.72
CA ASN A 449 3.98 -15.26 -11.32
C ASN A 449 4.96 -15.00 -12.46
N VAL A 450 5.82 -14.01 -12.28
CA VAL A 450 6.75 -13.50 -13.29
C VAL A 450 8.16 -13.27 -12.75
N ILE A 451 8.38 -13.59 -11.49
CA ILE A 451 9.66 -13.51 -10.80
C ILE A 451 10.15 -14.92 -10.48
#